data_0547d8321946e1c2cb6cbe1e8ad9f923
#
_entry.id   0547d8321946e1c2cb6cbe1e8ad9f923
#
_cell.length_a   1.000
_cell.length_b   1.000
_cell.length_c   1.000
_cell.angle_alpha   90.00
_cell.angle_beta   90.00
_cell.angle_gamma   90.00
#
_symmetry.space_group_name_H-M   'P 1'
#
loop_
_entity.id
_entity.type
_entity.pdbx_description
1 polymer ?
#
loop_
_entity_poly.entity_id
_entity_poly.type
_entity_poly.pdbx_seq_one_letter_code
_entity_poly.pdbx_strand_id
1 'polypeptide(L)'
;MRPLEETEAVLRSLRGVWDEEAVDELDHALQAAACAMADDADDELVLAAALHDIAHSPLLGASSAHDEEARRWLRPRFGDRVAWLAGAHVAAKQYLVASEPGYASGLSETSVRSLAAQGGAHVDEGFTGHEWWPDAVRLRRYDDAAKDPEAPGATIADVLAVARRVLESSGAERADR
;
A
#
# COMPACT_ATOMS: atom_id res chain seq x y z
N MET A 1 -4.95 4.60 22.02
CA MET A 1 -5.75 5.09 20.86
C MET A 1 -6.28 3.87 20.12
N ARG A 2 -7.49 3.93 19.56
CA ARG A 2 -8.05 2.77 18.83
C ARG A 2 -7.43 2.72 17.42
N PRO A 3 -7.28 1.52 16.79
CA PRO A 3 -6.68 1.40 15.45
C PRO A 3 -7.27 2.34 14.39
N LEU A 4 -8.59 2.57 14.40
CA LEU A 4 -9.24 3.48 13.45
C LEU A 4 -8.85 4.95 13.65
N GLU A 5 -8.75 5.41 14.91
CA GLU A 5 -8.34 6.78 15.23
C GLU A 5 -6.87 7.03 14.82
N GLU A 6 -6.02 6.03 15.03
CA GLU A 6 -4.62 6.08 14.61
C GLU A 6 -4.49 6.10 13.10
N THR A 7 -5.26 5.26 12.40
CA THR A 7 -5.29 5.21 10.93
C THR A 7 -5.76 6.54 10.35
N GLU A 8 -6.82 7.14 10.89
CA GLU A 8 -7.28 8.46 10.46
C GLU A 8 -6.21 9.53 10.65
N ALA A 9 -5.55 9.55 11.81
CA ALA A 9 -4.51 10.53 12.11
C ALA A 9 -3.32 10.38 11.14
N VAL A 10 -2.89 9.14 10.86
CA VAL A 10 -1.79 8.86 9.92
C VAL A 10 -2.19 9.29 8.51
N LEU A 11 -3.37 8.90 8.00
CA LEU A 11 -3.83 9.31 6.67
C LEU A 11 -3.88 10.83 6.53
N ARG A 12 -4.48 11.53 7.50
CA ARG A 12 -4.56 13.00 7.48
C ARG A 12 -3.18 13.67 7.45
N SER A 13 -2.20 13.07 8.11
CA SER A 13 -0.83 13.60 8.16
C SER A 13 -0.06 13.47 6.85
N LEU A 14 -0.55 12.65 5.90
CA LEU A 14 0.03 12.52 4.56
C LEU A 14 -0.33 13.70 3.65
N ARG A 15 -1.32 14.52 4.01
CA ARG A 15 -1.66 15.72 3.25
C ARG A 15 -0.48 16.69 3.22
N GLY A 16 -0.05 17.06 2.02
CA GLY A 16 1.11 17.94 1.79
C GLY A 16 2.47 17.27 1.95
N VAL A 17 2.51 15.93 2.10
CA VAL A 17 3.74 15.14 1.96
C VAL A 17 3.87 14.77 0.48
N TRP A 18 4.99 15.12 -0.13
CA TRP A 18 5.24 14.93 -1.56
C TRP A 18 6.45 14.01 -1.76
N ASP A 19 6.19 12.76 -2.10
CA ASP A 19 7.19 11.83 -2.62
C ASP A 19 7.03 11.69 -4.13
N GLU A 20 5.81 11.55 -4.63
CA GLU A 20 5.45 11.59 -6.04
C GLU A 20 5.38 13.03 -6.58
N GLU A 21 5.56 13.21 -7.91
CA GLU A 21 5.59 14.53 -8.53
C GLU A 21 4.20 15.15 -8.70
N ALA A 22 3.18 14.34 -8.94
CA ALA A 22 1.86 14.80 -9.40
C ALA A 22 0.80 14.86 -8.30
N VAL A 23 0.94 14.07 -7.25
CA VAL A 23 -0.01 13.94 -6.14
C VAL A 23 0.73 13.89 -4.81
N ASP A 24 0.11 14.40 -3.74
CA ASP A 24 0.65 14.16 -2.40
C ASP A 24 0.30 12.75 -1.90
N GLU A 25 0.96 12.32 -0.85
CA GLU A 25 0.82 10.95 -0.31
C GLU A 25 -0.61 10.62 0.15
N LEU A 26 -1.43 11.61 0.56
CA LEU A 26 -2.82 11.35 0.87
C LEU A 26 -3.64 11.08 -0.40
N ASP A 27 -3.49 11.88 -1.45
CA ASP A 27 -4.20 11.66 -2.70
C ASP A 27 -3.76 10.35 -3.36
N HIS A 28 -2.44 10.03 -3.30
CA HIS A 28 -1.91 8.73 -3.72
C HIS A 28 -2.58 7.56 -2.98
N ALA A 29 -2.61 7.60 -1.65
CA ALA A 29 -3.25 6.57 -0.82
C ALA A 29 -4.75 6.38 -1.16
N LEU A 30 -5.48 7.48 -1.30
CA LEU A 30 -6.91 7.46 -1.60
C LEU A 30 -7.21 7.01 -3.03
N GLN A 31 -6.36 7.33 -4.00
CA GLN A 31 -6.47 6.83 -5.37
C GLN A 31 -6.16 5.33 -5.45
N ALA A 32 -5.13 4.85 -4.75
CA ALA A 32 -4.81 3.42 -4.70
C ALA A 32 -5.98 2.61 -4.10
N ALA A 33 -6.61 3.13 -3.04
CA ALA A 33 -7.83 2.54 -2.48
C ALA A 33 -8.98 2.51 -3.50
N ALA A 34 -9.21 3.62 -4.23
CA ALA A 34 -10.26 3.70 -5.25
C ALA A 34 -10.01 2.70 -6.39
N CYS A 35 -8.76 2.55 -6.85
CA CYS A 35 -8.40 1.54 -7.86
C CYS A 35 -8.71 0.11 -7.37
N ALA A 36 -8.35 -0.20 -6.13
CA ALA A 36 -8.63 -1.52 -5.54
C ALA A 36 -10.14 -1.78 -5.42
N MET A 37 -10.91 -0.79 -4.97
CA MET A 37 -12.38 -0.88 -4.89
C MET A 37 -13.02 -1.08 -6.27
N ALA A 38 -12.53 -0.38 -7.29
CA ALA A 38 -13.02 -0.51 -8.66
C ALA A 38 -12.71 -1.87 -9.32
N ASP A 39 -11.67 -2.55 -8.82
CA ASP A 39 -11.26 -3.90 -9.24
C ASP A 39 -11.90 -5.02 -8.37
N ASP A 40 -12.94 -4.70 -7.60
CA ASP A 40 -13.63 -5.62 -6.70
C ASP A 40 -12.66 -6.40 -5.75
N ALA A 41 -11.59 -5.74 -5.31
CA ALA A 41 -10.66 -6.30 -4.34
C ALA A 41 -11.34 -6.49 -2.98
N ASP A 42 -10.91 -7.51 -2.24
CA ASP A 42 -11.38 -7.71 -0.87
C ASP A 42 -10.90 -6.60 0.09
N ASP A 43 -11.56 -6.50 1.25
CA ASP A 43 -11.31 -5.41 2.21
C ASP A 43 -9.85 -5.33 2.68
N GLU A 44 -9.16 -6.46 2.83
CA GLU A 44 -7.75 -6.46 3.25
C GLU A 44 -6.82 -5.93 2.16
N LEU A 45 -7.09 -6.27 0.88
CA LEU A 45 -6.32 -5.75 -0.24
C LEU A 45 -6.60 -4.27 -0.48
N VAL A 46 -7.86 -3.81 -0.36
CA VAL A 46 -8.20 -2.38 -0.42
C VAL A 46 -7.48 -1.61 0.69
N LEU A 47 -7.51 -2.14 1.92
CA LEU A 47 -6.85 -1.50 3.05
C LEU A 47 -5.33 -1.47 2.88
N ALA A 48 -4.72 -2.56 2.40
CA ALA A 48 -3.30 -2.61 2.09
C ALA A 48 -2.92 -1.60 1.01
N ALA A 49 -3.74 -1.45 -0.04
CA ALA A 49 -3.52 -0.46 -1.10
C ALA A 49 -3.58 0.98 -0.57
N ALA A 50 -4.54 1.28 0.33
CA ALA A 50 -4.64 2.59 0.96
C ALA A 50 -3.46 2.92 1.90
N LEU A 51 -2.82 1.91 2.48
CA LEU A 51 -1.89 2.10 3.59
C LEU A 51 -0.46 1.62 3.27
N HIS A 52 -0.14 1.27 2.01
CA HIS A 52 1.18 0.71 1.67
C HIS A 52 2.33 1.70 1.91
N ASP A 53 2.10 2.98 1.68
CA ASP A 53 3.08 4.07 1.81
C ASP A 53 2.89 4.94 3.07
N ILE A 54 2.16 4.46 4.08
CA ILE A 54 1.93 5.22 5.32
C ILE A 54 3.21 5.59 6.08
N ALA A 55 4.31 4.91 5.81
CA ALA A 55 5.60 5.22 6.43
C ALA A 55 6.17 6.58 5.98
N HIS A 56 5.63 7.21 4.93
CA HIS A 56 5.90 8.61 4.58
C HIS A 56 5.25 9.60 5.55
N SER A 57 4.35 9.13 6.42
CA SER A 57 3.72 9.97 7.44
C SER A 57 4.74 10.55 8.42
N PRO A 58 4.72 11.86 8.67
CA PRO A 58 5.59 12.49 9.67
C PRO A 58 5.32 11.99 11.10
N LEU A 59 4.17 11.32 11.35
CA LEU A 59 3.85 10.71 12.63
C LEU A 59 4.59 9.39 12.88
N LEU A 60 5.11 8.74 11.84
CA LEU A 60 5.83 7.46 11.93
C LEU A 60 7.35 7.62 11.89
N GLY A 61 7.83 8.82 11.58
CA GLY A 61 9.25 9.11 11.42
C GLY A 61 9.78 8.78 10.02
N ALA A 62 10.90 9.39 9.65
CA ALA A 62 11.52 9.14 8.36
C ALA A 62 12.29 7.82 8.35
N SER A 63 11.98 6.93 7.42
CA SER A 63 12.68 5.66 7.21
C SER A 63 12.97 5.45 5.73
N SER A 64 14.17 4.95 5.42
CA SER A 64 14.52 4.51 4.06
C SER A 64 13.91 3.14 3.71
N ALA A 65 13.44 2.40 4.72
CA ALA A 65 12.77 1.11 4.59
C ALA A 65 11.27 1.28 4.86
N HIS A 66 10.61 2.13 4.05
CA HIS A 66 9.20 2.52 4.25
C HIS A 66 8.23 1.32 4.16
N ASP A 67 8.52 0.35 3.31
CA ASP A 67 7.78 -0.89 3.16
C ASP A 67 7.78 -1.75 4.44
N GLU A 68 8.95 -1.94 5.05
CA GLU A 68 9.08 -2.68 6.31
C GLU A 68 8.50 -1.90 7.50
N GLU A 69 8.61 -0.57 7.48
CA GLU A 69 7.98 0.31 8.50
C GLU A 69 6.46 0.23 8.43
N ALA A 70 5.88 0.34 7.23
CA ALA A 70 4.45 0.16 7.01
C ALA A 70 3.98 -1.22 7.49
N ARG A 71 4.70 -2.29 7.11
CA ARG A 71 4.42 -3.66 7.56
C ARG A 71 4.41 -3.78 9.08
N ARG A 72 5.42 -3.23 9.75
CA ARG A 72 5.56 -3.26 11.22
C ARG A 72 4.42 -2.53 11.91
N TRP A 73 3.98 -1.39 11.36
CA TRP A 73 2.89 -0.61 11.90
C TRP A 73 1.53 -1.28 11.68
N LEU A 74 1.30 -1.89 10.52
CA LEU A 74 0.03 -2.50 10.12
C LEU A 74 -0.24 -3.83 10.84
N ARG A 75 0.79 -4.67 11.02
CA ARG A 75 0.65 -6.03 11.51
C ARG A 75 -0.13 -6.16 12.83
N PRO A 76 0.20 -5.41 13.90
CA PRO A 76 -0.52 -5.52 15.17
C PRO A 76 -1.94 -4.94 15.13
N ARG A 77 -2.27 -4.16 14.09
CA ARG A 77 -3.57 -3.48 13.93
C ARG A 77 -4.53 -4.26 13.03
N PHE A 78 -4.06 -4.70 11.89
CA PHE A 78 -4.90 -5.26 10.82
C PHE A 78 -4.53 -6.68 10.40
N GLY A 79 -3.57 -7.30 11.05
CA GLY A 79 -3.20 -8.69 10.82
C GLY A 79 -2.09 -8.88 9.80
N ASP A 80 -1.76 -10.16 9.59
CA ASP A 80 -0.58 -10.55 8.81
C ASP A 80 -0.75 -10.27 7.31
N ARG A 81 -1.95 -10.47 6.74
CA ARG A 81 -2.16 -10.32 5.30
C ARG A 81 -2.08 -8.86 4.86
N VAL A 82 -2.77 -7.94 5.53
CA VAL A 82 -2.68 -6.49 5.23
C VAL A 82 -1.23 -6.01 5.33
N ALA A 83 -0.54 -6.39 6.40
CA ALA A 83 0.85 -6.01 6.62
C ALA A 83 1.80 -6.60 5.57
N TRP A 84 1.61 -7.86 5.20
CA TRP A 84 2.43 -8.53 4.20
C TRP A 84 2.23 -7.91 2.82
N LEU A 85 0.98 -7.67 2.41
CA LEU A 85 0.66 -7.04 1.12
C LEU A 85 1.29 -5.65 0.99
N ALA A 86 1.13 -4.81 2.01
CA ALA A 86 1.74 -3.49 2.05
C ALA A 86 3.27 -3.56 1.96
N GLY A 87 3.91 -4.49 2.68
CA GLY A 87 5.37 -4.69 2.64
C GLY A 87 5.88 -5.31 1.34
N ALA A 88 5.04 -5.97 0.55
CA ALA A 88 5.44 -6.65 -0.67
C ALA A 88 5.46 -5.75 -1.92
N HIS A 89 4.96 -4.49 -1.85
CA HIS A 89 4.82 -3.63 -3.03
C HIS A 89 6.16 -3.29 -3.69
N VAL A 90 7.25 -3.17 -2.92
CA VAL A 90 8.61 -2.96 -3.45
C VAL A 90 9.09 -4.21 -4.20
N ALA A 91 8.93 -5.40 -3.61
CA ALA A 91 9.29 -6.65 -4.27
C ALA A 91 8.46 -6.87 -5.56
N ALA A 92 7.18 -6.49 -5.55
CA ALA A 92 6.33 -6.54 -6.72
C ALA A 92 6.79 -5.59 -7.84
N LYS A 93 7.23 -4.37 -7.50
CA LYS A 93 7.85 -3.45 -8.47
C LYS A 93 9.10 -4.05 -9.11
N GLN A 94 10.02 -4.57 -8.29
CA GLN A 94 11.26 -5.19 -8.76
C GLN A 94 10.99 -6.38 -9.68
N TYR A 95 10.04 -7.23 -9.30
CA TYR A 95 9.60 -8.38 -10.09
C TYR A 95 9.02 -7.97 -11.45
N LEU A 96 8.12 -7.00 -11.48
CA LEU A 96 7.49 -6.54 -12.72
C LEU A 96 8.51 -5.92 -13.68
N VAL A 97 9.48 -5.17 -13.18
CA VAL A 97 10.58 -4.65 -14.01
C VAL A 97 11.45 -5.78 -14.55
N ALA A 98 11.67 -6.85 -13.77
CA ALA A 98 12.48 -7.98 -14.19
C ALA A 98 11.77 -8.91 -15.20
N SER A 99 10.44 -9.05 -15.09
CA SER A 99 9.68 -10.09 -15.78
C SER A 99 8.74 -9.59 -16.87
N GLU A 100 8.34 -8.31 -16.84
CA GLU A 100 7.36 -7.77 -17.79
C GLU A 100 8.02 -6.75 -18.74
N PRO A 101 8.18 -7.10 -20.02
CA PRO A 101 8.75 -6.18 -21.00
C PRO A 101 7.92 -4.88 -21.12
N GLY A 102 8.60 -3.73 -21.05
CA GLY A 102 7.96 -2.41 -21.14
C GLY A 102 7.41 -1.84 -19.84
N TYR A 103 7.28 -2.64 -18.78
CA TYR A 103 6.79 -2.13 -17.50
C TYR A 103 7.62 -0.96 -16.95
N ALA A 104 8.95 -1.06 -17.00
CA ALA A 104 9.85 -0.03 -16.52
C ALA A 104 9.65 1.34 -17.20
N SER A 105 9.23 1.35 -18.48
CA SER A 105 9.01 2.60 -19.22
C SER A 105 7.74 3.37 -18.80
N GLY A 106 6.84 2.72 -18.07
CA GLY A 106 5.62 3.33 -17.52
C GLY A 106 5.75 3.85 -16.09
N LEU A 107 6.92 3.63 -15.45
CA LEU A 107 7.14 4.09 -14.07
C LEU A 107 7.30 5.62 -13.99
N SER A 108 6.81 6.23 -12.90
CA SER A 108 7.11 7.62 -12.55
C SER A 108 8.62 7.81 -12.28
N GLU A 109 9.11 9.05 -12.36
CA GLU A 109 10.51 9.36 -12.05
C GLU A 109 10.87 8.96 -10.63
N THR A 110 9.98 9.17 -9.66
CA THR A 110 10.15 8.72 -8.26
C THR A 110 10.26 7.21 -8.19
N SER A 111 9.38 6.46 -8.87
CA SER A 111 9.45 5.00 -8.92
C SER A 111 10.75 4.49 -9.54
N VAL A 112 11.27 5.16 -10.56
CA VAL A 112 12.58 4.82 -11.16
C VAL A 112 13.72 5.07 -10.18
N ARG A 113 13.73 6.23 -9.51
CA ARG A 113 14.76 6.56 -8.50
C ARG A 113 14.73 5.60 -7.32
N SER A 114 13.54 5.32 -6.77
CA SER A 114 13.39 4.40 -5.64
C SER A 114 13.75 2.96 -6.03
N LEU A 115 13.42 2.51 -7.25
CA LEU A 115 13.84 1.21 -7.76
C LEU A 115 15.37 1.06 -7.74
N ALA A 116 16.10 2.07 -8.23
CA ALA A 116 17.56 2.06 -8.23
C ALA A 116 18.14 2.00 -6.80
N ALA A 117 17.57 2.76 -5.86
CA ALA A 117 17.96 2.75 -4.45
C ALA A 117 17.64 1.41 -3.74
N GLN A 118 16.60 0.72 -4.20
CA GLN A 118 16.14 -0.58 -3.67
C GLN A 118 16.85 -1.79 -4.30
N GLY A 119 17.85 -1.60 -5.16
CA GLY A 119 18.64 -2.68 -5.76
C GLY A 119 18.23 -3.07 -7.18
N GLY A 120 17.33 -2.33 -7.81
CA GLY A 120 16.94 -2.54 -9.21
C GLY A 120 15.99 -3.72 -9.45
N ALA A 121 15.91 -4.16 -10.71
CA ALA A 121 15.10 -5.31 -11.13
C ALA A 121 15.56 -6.59 -10.41
N HIS A 122 14.65 -7.28 -9.77
CA HIS A 122 14.95 -8.48 -8.98
C HIS A 122 13.73 -9.38 -8.83
N VAL A 123 13.94 -10.68 -8.76
CA VAL A 123 12.92 -11.68 -8.44
C VAL A 123 13.29 -12.32 -7.12
N ASP A 124 12.49 -12.06 -6.09
CA ASP A 124 12.65 -12.68 -4.76
C ASP A 124 11.69 -13.87 -4.64
N GLU A 125 12.26 -15.09 -4.61
CA GLU A 125 11.48 -16.33 -4.50
C GLU A 125 10.71 -16.44 -3.18
N GLY A 126 11.15 -15.78 -2.11
CA GLY A 126 10.46 -15.72 -0.84
C GLY A 126 9.13 -14.97 -0.93
N PHE A 127 9.04 -13.99 -1.84
CA PHE A 127 7.80 -13.28 -2.13
C PHE A 127 6.98 -13.99 -3.20
N THR A 128 7.58 -14.36 -4.34
CA THR A 128 6.84 -14.92 -5.48
C THR A 128 6.20 -16.28 -5.20
N GLY A 129 6.74 -17.04 -4.25
CA GLY A 129 6.17 -18.32 -3.79
C GLY A 129 5.07 -18.19 -2.74
N HIS A 130 4.76 -16.98 -2.28
CA HIS A 130 3.76 -16.76 -1.23
C HIS A 130 2.33 -16.81 -1.79
N GLU A 131 1.39 -17.37 -1.05
CA GLU A 131 -0.01 -17.50 -1.48
C GLU A 131 -0.68 -16.15 -1.81
N TRP A 132 -0.28 -15.06 -1.17
CA TRP A 132 -0.81 -13.71 -1.39
C TRP A 132 -0.06 -12.93 -2.48
N TRP A 133 0.91 -13.55 -3.14
CA TRP A 133 1.70 -12.88 -4.18
C TRP A 133 0.87 -12.31 -5.33
N PRO A 134 -0.15 -13.00 -5.87
CA PRO A 134 -0.99 -12.41 -6.92
C PRO A 134 -1.62 -11.08 -6.51
N ASP A 135 -2.04 -10.96 -5.25
CA ASP A 135 -2.63 -9.73 -4.72
C ASP A 135 -1.57 -8.64 -4.48
N ALA A 136 -0.33 -8.99 -4.13
CA ALA A 136 0.76 -8.02 -4.06
C ALA A 136 1.07 -7.41 -5.44
N VAL A 137 1.00 -8.20 -6.51
CA VAL A 137 1.13 -7.70 -7.88
C VAL A 137 -0.06 -6.79 -8.26
N ARG A 138 -1.29 -7.14 -7.86
CA ARG A 138 -2.46 -6.27 -8.04
C ARG A 138 -2.28 -4.95 -7.31
N LEU A 139 -1.87 -4.98 -6.03
CA LEU A 139 -1.59 -3.79 -5.25
C LEU A 139 -0.57 -2.89 -5.95
N ARG A 140 0.52 -3.46 -6.48
CA ARG A 140 1.49 -2.67 -7.24
C ARG A 140 0.88 -1.99 -8.46
N ARG A 141 -0.06 -2.63 -9.16
CA ARG A 141 -0.79 -1.99 -10.27
C ARG A 141 -1.65 -0.81 -9.80
N TYR A 142 -2.27 -0.91 -8.63
CA TYR A 142 -3.02 0.20 -8.03
C TYR A 142 -2.12 1.37 -7.65
N ASP A 143 -0.97 1.09 -7.05
CA ASP A 143 0.08 2.06 -6.73
C ASP A 143 0.53 2.83 -8.00
N ASP A 144 0.83 2.11 -9.09
CA ASP A 144 1.23 2.73 -10.35
C ASP A 144 0.13 3.62 -10.97
N ALA A 145 -1.13 3.23 -10.82
CA ALA A 145 -2.27 3.98 -11.36
C ALA A 145 -2.68 5.18 -10.49
N ALA A 146 -2.27 5.22 -9.24
CA ALA A 146 -2.70 6.21 -8.23
C ALA A 146 -1.87 7.50 -8.25
N LYS A 147 -1.50 8.02 -9.43
CA LYS A 147 -0.60 9.15 -9.62
C LYS A 147 -1.13 10.19 -10.61
N ASP A 148 -2.44 10.23 -10.77
CA ASP A 148 -3.12 11.17 -11.66
C ASP A 148 -3.77 12.29 -10.82
N PRO A 149 -3.32 13.56 -10.94
CA PRO A 149 -3.86 14.67 -10.15
C PRO A 149 -5.34 14.97 -10.45
N GLU A 150 -5.88 14.45 -11.55
CA GLU A 150 -7.29 14.65 -11.94
C GLU A 150 -8.17 13.44 -11.62
N ALA A 151 -7.59 12.29 -11.24
CA ALA A 151 -8.36 11.10 -10.92
C ALA A 151 -9.03 11.24 -9.55
N PRO A 152 -10.31 10.81 -9.42
CA PRO A 152 -10.97 10.79 -8.14
C PRO A 152 -10.36 9.69 -7.24
N GLY A 153 -10.09 10.03 -5.99
CA GLY A 153 -9.76 9.07 -4.94
C GLY A 153 -10.98 8.62 -4.14
N ALA A 154 -10.83 7.58 -3.35
CA ALA A 154 -11.72 7.28 -2.24
C ALA A 154 -11.66 8.41 -1.19
N THR A 155 -12.57 8.41 -0.22
CA THR A 155 -12.46 9.32 0.92
C THR A 155 -11.78 8.62 2.11
N ILE A 156 -11.25 9.39 3.06
CA ILE A 156 -10.76 8.83 4.33
C ILE A 156 -11.87 8.03 5.02
N ALA A 157 -13.12 8.49 4.95
CA ALA A 157 -14.26 7.78 5.53
C ALA A 157 -14.49 6.40 4.90
N ASP A 158 -14.30 6.27 3.58
CA ASP A 158 -14.40 4.98 2.88
C ASP A 158 -13.28 4.03 3.35
N VAL A 159 -12.06 4.51 3.44
CA VAL A 159 -10.92 3.70 3.94
C VAL A 159 -11.15 3.27 5.39
N LEU A 160 -11.67 4.15 6.26
CA LEU A 160 -11.99 3.80 7.64
C LEU A 160 -13.15 2.81 7.76
N ALA A 161 -14.12 2.87 6.83
CA ALA A 161 -15.18 1.86 6.76
C ALA A 161 -14.64 0.47 6.39
N VAL A 162 -13.71 0.40 5.42
CA VAL A 162 -12.98 -0.84 5.08
C VAL A 162 -12.17 -1.34 6.28
N ALA A 163 -11.38 -0.46 6.92
CA ALA A 163 -10.58 -0.81 8.10
C ALA A 163 -11.43 -1.38 9.23
N ARG A 164 -12.64 -0.85 9.45
CA ARG A 164 -13.59 -1.38 10.43
C ARG A 164 -14.02 -2.80 10.09
N ARG A 165 -14.39 -3.09 8.84
CA ARG A 165 -14.79 -4.44 8.41
C ARG A 165 -13.65 -5.45 8.57
N VAL A 166 -12.41 -5.07 8.25
CA VAL A 166 -11.22 -5.90 8.49
C VAL A 166 -11.05 -6.23 9.97
N LEU A 167 -11.23 -5.25 10.87
CA LEU A 167 -11.16 -5.47 12.32
C LEU A 167 -12.27 -6.38 12.84
N GLU A 168 -13.49 -6.25 12.34
CA GLU A 168 -14.64 -7.07 12.71
C GLU A 168 -14.44 -8.52 12.27
N SER A 169 -13.96 -8.77 11.05
CA SER A 169 -13.67 -10.11 10.53
C SER A 169 -12.56 -10.80 11.32
N SER A 170 -11.47 -10.09 11.61
CA SER A 170 -10.35 -10.61 12.43
C SER A 170 -10.75 -10.89 13.88
N GLY A 171 -11.72 -10.14 14.42
CA GLY A 171 -12.28 -10.35 15.77
C GLY A 171 -13.17 -11.59 15.84
N ALA A 172 -13.96 -11.86 14.80
CA ALA A 172 -14.80 -13.04 14.70
C ALA A 172 -13.97 -14.34 14.63
N GLU A 173 -12.90 -14.35 13.84
CA GLU A 173 -12.01 -15.52 13.73
C GLU A 173 -11.26 -15.85 15.03
N ARG A 174 -11.00 -14.86 15.89
CA ARG A 174 -10.37 -15.09 17.21
C ARG A 174 -11.37 -15.59 18.26
N ALA A 175 -12.65 -15.31 18.10
CA ALA A 175 -13.69 -15.74 19.03
C ALA A 175 -14.10 -17.23 18.80
N ASP A 176 -13.85 -17.76 17.60
CA ASP A 176 -14.17 -19.16 17.23
C ASP A 176 -13.01 -20.15 17.50
N ARG A 177 -11.89 -19.70 18.05
CA ARG A 177 -10.73 -20.53 18.43
C ARG A 177 -10.61 -20.69 19.94
#